data_13378520b406e6de13107945d98538c8
#
_entry.id   13378520b406e6de13107945d98538c8
#
_cell.length_a   1.000
_cell.length_b   1.000
_cell.length_c   1.000
_cell.angle_alpha   90.00
_cell.angle_beta   90.00
_cell.angle_gamma   90.00
#
_symmetry.space_group_name_H-M   'P 1'
#
loop_
_entity.id
_entity.type
_entity.pdbx_description
1 polymer ?
#
loop_
_entity_poly.entity_id
_entity_poly.type
_entity_poly.pdbx_seq_one_letter_code
_entity_poly.pdbx_strand_id
1 'polypeptide(L)'
;ESGKGEKVETPADWQRRREHILESMQWVMGRLPKEKELEPLKVVERGRESFEKYDRLLITYHVAAGQDVTAHLYVPKGAAGGAKRSAVLALHPTSAIGKLVVAGDGPKANRNYAVELADRGYVVLAPDYPSFGELTDYPFHTDAYLSGTMTAIVNHRRGVDLLIARDDVDPERIAVIGHSLGGHNSMFVGVFDERIKAVVSSCGWDPFHYYYGGKLAGWASDRYMPRIREMHGHDPGQMAFDFPEVAAAIAPRAFFSCSPLRDSNFDYRGVKECEPNVRQVYRLLGAEENFVIRYPDSDHDFPPEVRQEAYEFLDRVLAGSKAPAAGK
;
A
#
# COMPACT_ATOMS: atom_id res chain seq x y z
N GLU A 1 9.92 -8.48 26.58
CA GLU A 1 8.80 -9.38 26.88
C GLU A 1 8.25 -9.13 28.27
N SER A 2 7.48 -8.11 28.48
CA SER A 2 6.56 -8.12 29.61
C SER A 2 5.21 -8.53 29.05
N GLY A 3 4.80 -9.77 29.18
CA GLY A 3 3.48 -10.29 28.84
C GLY A 3 2.35 -9.70 29.70
N LYS A 4 2.59 -8.57 30.33
CA LYS A 4 1.60 -7.72 30.97
C LYS A 4 1.46 -6.50 30.11
N GLY A 5 0.35 -6.40 29.38
CA GLY A 5 0.04 -5.30 28.49
C GLY A 5 0.17 -3.95 29.22
N GLU A 6 1.25 -3.25 28.94
CA GLU A 6 1.34 -1.84 29.31
C GLU A 6 0.33 -1.08 28.47
N LYS A 7 -0.46 -0.21 29.12
CA LYS A 7 -1.43 0.60 28.41
C LYS A 7 -0.70 1.65 27.57
N VAL A 8 -1.21 1.87 26.38
CA VAL A 8 -0.78 2.95 25.51
C VAL A 8 -1.64 4.18 25.87
N GLU A 9 -1.05 5.12 26.57
CA GLU A 9 -1.75 6.33 27.08
C GLU A 9 -1.16 7.63 26.49
N THR A 10 0.07 7.57 25.99
CA THR A 10 0.79 8.73 25.43
C THR A 10 1.30 8.46 24.02
N PRO A 11 1.60 9.51 23.21
CA PRO A 11 2.28 9.35 21.92
C PRO A 11 3.61 8.59 22.02
N ALA A 12 4.35 8.74 23.13
CA ALA A 12 5.61 8.02 23.34
C ALA A 12 5.38 6.51 23.56
N ASP A 13 4.30 6.14 24.28
CA ASP A 13 3.91 4.73 24.45
C ASP A 13 3.53 4.13 23.09
N TRP A 14 2.76 4.90 22.30
CA TRP A 14 2.38 4.47 20.96
C TRP A 14 3.60 4.27 20.07
N GLN A 15 4.59 5.15 20.10
CA GLN A 15 5.81 5.00 19.31
C GLN A 15 6.53 3.68 19.62
N ARG A 16 6.68 3.31 20.91
CA ARG A 16 7.25 2.02 21.31
C ARG A 16 6.41 0.84 20.82
N ARG A 17 5.07 0.97 20.92
CA ARG A 17 4.16 -0.07 20.41
C ARG A 17 4.28 -0.22 18.89
N ARG A 18 4.35 0.87 18.15
CA ARG A 18 4.54 0.87 16.70
C ARG A 18 5.84 0.18 16.30
N GLU A 19 6.94 0.46 16.97
CA GLU A 19 8.22 -0.22 16.74
C GLU A 19 8.09 -1.73 16.94
N HIS A 20 7.45 -2.17 18.00
CA HIS A 20 7.18 -3.58 18.26
C HIS A 20 6.27 -4.21 17.18
N ILE A 21 5.27 -3.50 16.68
CA ILE A 21 4.44 -3.97 15.55
C ILE A 21 5.32 -4.18 14.30
N LEU A 22 6.19 -3.22 13.97
CA LEU A 22 7.10 -3.33 12.82
C LEU A 22 8.09 -4.49 12.96
N GLU A 23 8.60 -4.73 14.16
CA GLU A 23 9.46 -5.89 14.46
C GLU A 23 8.68 -7.21 14.29
N SER A 24 7.46 -7.27 14.79
CA SER A 24 6.56 -8.43 14.66
C SER A 24 6.21 -8.72 13.20
N MET A 25 5.92 -7.68 12.40
CA MET A 25 5.72 -7.83 10.95
C MET A 25 6.97 -8.39 10.27
N GLN A 26 8.17 -7.88 10.59
CA GLN A 26 9.43 -8.39 10.04
C GLN A 26 9.74 -9.81 10.52
N TRP A 27 9.32 -10.19 11.72
CA TRP A 27 9.43 -11.56 12.20
C TRP A 27 8.66 -12.53 11.29
N VAL A 28 7.47 -12.15 10.84
CA VAL A 28 6.63 -12.99 9.97
C VAL A 28 7.04 -12.89 8.50
N MET A 29 7.30 -11.68 8.02
CA MET A 29 7.51 -11.39 6.59
C MET A 29 8.98 -11.50 6.16
N GLY A 30 9.91 -11.41 7.10
CA GLY A 30 11.34 -11.26 6.85
C GLY A 30 11.84 -9.84 7.10
N ARG A 31 13.14 -9.71 7.26
CA ARG A 31 13.78 -8.44 7.57
C ARG A 31 13.74 -7.48 6.37
N LEU A 32 13.38 -6.25 6.63
CA LEU A 32 13.55 -5.17 5.66
C LEU A 32 15.05 -4.86 5.49
N PRO A 33 15.59 -4.81 4.27
CA PRO A 33 16.97 -4.44 4.04
C PRO A 33 17.25 -3.01 4.49
N LYS A 34 18.47 -2.76 4.97
CA LYS A 34 18.92 -1.40 5.28
C LYS A 34 19.24 -0.67 3.97
N GLU A 35 19.09 0.65 3.96
CA GLU A 35 19.32 1.48 2.76
C GLU A 35 20.69 1.23 2.11
N LYS A 36 21.75 1.09 2.92
CA LYS A 36 23.09 0.78 2.44
C LYS A 36 23.26 -0.61 1.80
N GLU A 37 22.27 -1.47 1.93
CA GLU A 37 22.24 -2.82 1.34
C GLU A 37 21.50 -2.81 -0.01
N LEU A 38 20.90 -1.68 -0.39
CA LEU A 38 20.20 -1.52 -1.65
C LEU A 38 21.17 -1.10 -2.76
N GLU A 39 21.00 -1.67 -3.94
CA GLU A 39 21.76 -1.28 -5.11
C GLU A 39 21.29 0.06 -5.70
N PRO A 40 22.13 0.74 -6.50
CA PRO A 40 21.72 1.96 -7.18
C PRO A 40 20.47 1.75 -8.03
N LEU A 41 19.54 2.69 -7.96
CA LEU A 41 18.36 2.67 -8.80
C LEU A 41 18.75 2.87 -10.26
N LYS A 42 18.39 1.91 -11.12
CA LYS A 42 18.52 2.01 -12.58
C LYS A 42 17.12 1.89 -13.17
N VAL A 43 16.77 2.82 -14.04
CA VAL A 43 15.47 2.83 -14.72
C VAL A 43 15.69 2.75 -16.22
N VAL A 44 15.02 1.83 -16.88
CA VAL A 44 15.07 1.63 -18.33
C VAL A 44 13.66 1.81 -18.90
N GLU A 45 13.49 2.77 -19.79
CA GLU A 45 12.27 2.89 -20.59
C GLU A 45 12.30 1.83 -21.70
N ARG A 46 11.25 1.00 -21.75
CA ARG A 46 11.11 -0.10 -22.72
C ARG A 46 10.09 0.20 -23.81
N GLY A 47 9.20 1.16 -23.55
CA GLY A 47 8.15 1.55 -24.47
C GLY A 47 7.37 2.75 -23.99
N ARG A 48 6.68 3.41 -24.91
CA ARG A 48 5.88 4.61 -24.64
C ARG A 48 4.63 4.62 -25.49
N GLU A 49 3.52 4.96 -24.85
CA GLU A 49 2.25 5.24 -25.49
C GLU A 49 1.77 6.63 -25.08
N SER A 50 1.22 7.38 -26.02
CA SER A 50 0.80 8.76 -25.80
C SER A 50 -0.71 8.86 -25.84
N PHE A 51 -1.30 9.30 -24.73
CA PHE A 51 -2.73 9.58 -24.57
C PHE A 51 -2.97 11.09 -24.58
N GLU A 52 -4.20 11.51 -24.57
CA GLU A 52 -4.54 12.95 -24.59
C GLU A 52 -3.94 13.70 -23.41
N LYS A 53 -4.11 13.17 -22.17
CA LYS A 53 -3.72 13.87 -20.93
C LYS A 53 -2.39 13.41 -20.33
N TYR A 54 -1.88 12.25 -20.70
CA TYR A 54 -0.64 11.69 -20.14
C TYR A 54 0.11 10.84 -21.17
N ASP A 55 1.38 10.58 -20.92
CA ASP A 55 2.13 9.50 -21.55
C ASP A 55 2.22 8.31 -20.58
N ARG A 56 2.03 7.09 -21.08
CA ARG A 56 2.26 5.85 -20.36
C ARG A 56 3.57 5.22 -20.83
N LEU A 57 4.53 5.12 -19.95
CA LEU A 57 5.82 4.48 -20.22
C LEU A 57 5.80 3.07 -19.65
N LEU A 58 6.22 2.08 -20.43
CA LEU A 58 6.63 0.79 -19.92
C LEU A 58 8.08 0.91 -19.47
N ILE A 59 8.33 0.70 -18.20
CA ILE A 59 9.67 0.79 -17.62
C ILE A 59 10.06 -0.48 -16.88
N THR A 60 11.36 -0.65 -16.70
CA THR A 60 11.94 -1.60 -15.76
C THR A 60 12.82 -0.81 -14.79
N TYR A 61 12.72 -1.09 -13.49
CA TYR A 61 13.60 -0.50 -12.49
C TYR A 61 14.27 -1.59 -11.65
N HIS A 62 15.56 -1.35 -11.36
CA HIS A 62 16.40 -2.27 -10.63
C HIS A 62 16.15 -2.17 -9.11
N VAL A 63 16.07 -3.30 -8.44
CA VAL A 63 15.81 -3.37 -6.99
C VAL A 63 16.98 -3.98 -6.23
N ALA A 64 17.49 -5.12 -6.69
CA ALA A 64 18.60 -5.86 -6.13
C ALA A 64 19.28 -6.70 -7.20
N ALA A 65 20.43 -7.32 -6.90
CA ALA A 65 21.16 -8.16 -7.84
C ALA A 65 20.27 -9.22 -8.49
N GLY A 66 20.09 -9.12 -9.81
CA GLY A 66 19.23 -10.03 -10.58
C GLY A 66 17.74 -9.82 -10.40
N GLN A 67 17.31 -8.74 -9.76
CA GLN A 67 15.90 -8.45 -9.51
C GLN A 67 15.51 -7.10 -10.11
N ASP A 68 14.77 -7.15 -11.20
CA ASP A 68 14.16 -6.00 -11.85
C ASP A 68 12.64 -6.07 -11.73
N VAL A 69 12.00 -4.91 -11.59
CA VAL A 69 10.55 -4.76 -11.54
C VAL A 69 10.05 -4.06 -12.79
N THR A 70 9.07 -4.63 -13.45
CA THR A 70 8.37 -3.99 -14.56
C THR A 70 7.22 -3.14 -14.04
N ALA A 71 7.03 -1.97 -14.62
CA ALA A 71 5.98 -1.05 -14.22
C ALA A 71 5.47 -0.21 -15.39
N HIS A 72 4.23 0.28 -15.27
CA HIS A 72 3.77 1.42 -16.03
C HIS A 72 4.01 2.71 -15.22
N LEU A 73 4.64 3.69 -15.86
CA LEU A 73 4.78 5.04 -15.34
C LEU A 73 3.92 5.98 -16.17
N TYR A 74 2.94 6.60 -15.54
CA TYR A 74 2.05 7.58 -16.17
C TYR A 74 2.56 8.98 -15.85
N VAL A 75 2.84 9.75 -16.89
CA VAL A 75 3.39 11.10 -16.77
C VAL A 75 2.39 12.09 -17.39
N PRO A 76 1.68 12.90 -16.58
CA PRO A 76 0.71 13.85 -17.11
C PRO A 76 1.35 14.87 -18.02
N LYS A 77 0.66 15.17 -19.13
CA LYS A 77 1.05 16.21 -20.08
C LYS A 77 0.72 17.60 -19.56
N GLY A 78 1.28 18.59 -20.21
CA GLY A 78 1.11 20.00 -19.85
C GLY A 78 2.04 20.42 -18.71
N ALA A 79 2.64 21.56 -18.86
CA ALA A 79 3.51 22.11 -17.84
C ALA A 79 2.66 22.57 -16.65
N ALA A 80 2.97 22.09 -15.48
CA ALA A 80 2.49 22.68 -14.24
C ALA A 80 3.21 24.03 -13.96
N GLY A 81 3.53 24.80 -14.98
CA GLY A 81 4.20 26.10 -14.82
C GLY A 81 5.46 26.07 -13.95
N GLY A 82 6.20 24.93 -13.93
CA GLY A 82 7.33 24.69 -13.03
C GLY A 82 6.94 24.14 -11.65
N ALA A 83 5.65 23.99 -11.34
CA ALA A 83 5.21 23.38 -10.09
C ALA A 83 5.39 21.85 -10.14
N LYS A 84 5.91 21.27 -9.05
CA LYS A 84 6.04 19.83 -8.90
C LYS A 84 4.67 19.18 -8.65
N ARG A 85 4.49 17.95 -9.12
CA ARG A 85 3.26 17.18 -9.04
C ARG A 85 3.26 16.26 -7.82
N SER A 86 2.08 15.94 -7.34
CA SER A 86 1.90 14.80 -6.44
C SER A 86 2.09 13.48 -7.21
N ALA A 87 2.55 12.43 -6.53
CA ALA A 87 2.70 11.14 -7.15
C ALA A 87 2.03 10.02 -6.34
N VAL A 88 1.59 8.98 -7.05
CA VAL A 88 0.86 7.85 -6.46
C VAL A 88 1.45 6.53 -6.94
N LEU A 89 1.73 5.64 -6.00
CA LEU A 89 2.00 4.24 -6.26
C LEU A 89 0.66 3.49 -6.35
N ALA A 90 0.31 2.95 -7.53
CA ALA A 90 -0.96 2.28 -7.80
C ALA A 90 -0.77 0.76 -7.88
N LEU A 91 -1.20 0.03 -6.85
CA LEU A 91 -0.93 -1.38 -6.68
C LEU A 91 -2.11 -2.24 -7.14
N HIS A 92 -1.84 -3.17 -8.08
CA HIS A 92 -2.86 -3.99 -8.71
C HIS A 92 -3.39 -5.11 -7.81
N PRO A 93 -4.64 -5.59 -8.02
CA PRO A 93 -5.17 -6.77 -7.36
C PRO A 93 -4.54 -8.05 -7.92
N THR A 94 -4.83 -9.20 -7.29
CA THR A 94 -4.47 -10.52 -7.81
C THR A 94 -5.00 -10.70 -9.24
N SER A 95 -4.09 -10.75 -10.19
CA SER A 95 -4.43 -10.94 -11.61
C SER A 95 -3.22 -11.38 -12.43
N ALA A 96 -3.41 -12.34 -13.32
CA ALA A 96 -2.36 -12.80 -14.22
C ALA A 96 -1.76 -11.67 -15.09
N ILE A 97 -2.54 -10.63 -15.40
CA ILE A 97 -2.08 -9.51 -16.23
C ILE A 97 -1.44 -8.37 -15.42
N GLY A 98 -1.28 -8.53 -14.09
CA GLY A 98 -0.54 -7.61 -13.24
C GLY A 98 -0.99 -6.15 -13.35
N LYS A 99 -0.03 -5.26 -13.57
CA LYS A 99 -0.24 -3.81 -13.71
C LYS A 99 -1.26 -3.37 -14.76
N LEU A 100 -1.56 -4.22 -15.75
CA LEU A 100 -2.54 -3.89 -16.78
C LEU A 100 -3.97 -3.76 -16.21
N VAL A 101 -4.26 -4.44 -15.09
CA VAL A 101 -5.58 -4.29 -14.43
C VAL A 101 -5.84 -2.85 -14.02
N VAL A 102 -4.84 -2.17 -13.47
CA VAL A 102 -5.01 -0.77 -13.03
C VAL A 102 -4.95 0.23 -14.18
N ALA A 103 -4.58 -0.25 -15.37
CA ALA A 103 -4.74 0.47 -16.63
C ALA A 103 -6.15 0.34 -17.23
N GLY A 104 -6.99 -0.52 -16.68
CA GLY A 104 -8.34 -0.79 -17.17
C GLY A 104 -8.44 -2.01 -18.11
N ASP A 105 -7.35 -2.77 -18.30
CA ASP A 105 -7.28 -3.93 -19.19
C ASP A 105 -7.73 -5.19 -18.45
N GLY A 106 -8.82 -5.31 -17.89
CA GLY A 106 -9.25 -6.49 -17.15
C GLY A 106 -10.75 -6.74 -17.29
N PRO A 107 -11.22 -7.95 -16.97
CA PRO A 107 -12.64 -8.30 -17.08
C PRO A 107 -13.48 -7.66 -15.97
N LYS A 108 -12.85 -7.14 -14.90
CA LYS A 108 -13.54 -6.50 -13.77
C LYS A 108 -13.50 -4.99 -13.90
N ALA A 109 -14.67 -4.37 -13.86
CA ALA A 109 -14.80 -2.92 -13.75
C ALA A 109 -14.16 -2.39 -12.45
N ASN A 110 -14.08 -1.09 -12.32
CA ASN A 110 -13.67 -0.38 -11.10
C ASN A 110 -12.23 -0.66 -10.64
N ARG A 111 -11.32 -0.96 -11.60
CA ARG A 111 -9.90 -1.24 -11.33
C ARG A 111 -8.94 -0.25 -11.98
N ASN A 112 -9.42 0.66 -12.81
CA ASN A 112 -8.63 1.59 -13.65
C ASN A 112 -8.11 2.82 -12.89
N TYR A 113 -7.87 2.72 -11.59
CA TYR A 113 -7.48 3.86 -10.75
C TYR A 113 -6.11 4.44 -11.10
N ALA A 114 -5.22 3.73 -11.79
CA ALA A 114 -3.97 4.34 -12.25
C ALA A 114 -4.23 5.35 -13.38
N VAL A 115 -5.11 5.03 -14.32
CA VAL A 115 -5.52 5.91 -15.42
C VAL A 115 -6.30 7.11 -14.86
N GLU A 116 -7.27 6.87 -13.99
CA GLU A 116 -8.10 7.93 -13.40
C GLU A 116 -7.25 8.95 -12.61
N LEU A 117 -6.23 8.49 -11.88
CA LEU A 117 -5.30 9.36 -11.17
C LEU A 117 -4.36 10.11 -12.12
N ALA A 118 -3.89 9.47 -13.21
CA ALA A 118 -3.10 10.14 -14.24
C ALA A 118 -3.92 11.25 -14.93
N ASP A 119 -5.20 10.99 -15.22
CA ASP A 119 -6.14 11.99 -15.77
C ASP A 119 -6.39 13.18 -14.83
N ARG A 120 -6.25 12.97 -13.52
CA ARG A 120 -6.31 14.00 -12.48
C ARG A 120 -5.00 14.78 -12.31
N GLY A 121 -3.95 14.41 -13.05
CA GLY A 121 -2.66 15.10 -13.05
C GLY A 121 -1.62 14.57 -12.08
N TYR A 122 -1.83 13.41 -11.47
CA TYR A 122 -0.82 12.72 -10.68
C TYR A 122 0.22 12.04 -11.57
N VAL A 123 1.48 12.04 -11.17
CA VAL A 123 2.44 11.05 -11.67
C VAL A 123 2.12 9.72 -11.01
N VAL A 124 1.87 8.66 -11.81
CA VAL A 124 1.44 7.37 -11.26
C VAL A 124 2.44 6.28 -11.64
N LEU A 125 2.88 5.51 -10.66
CA LEU A 125 3.68 4.30 -10.88
C LEU A 125 2.86 3.06 -10.53
N ALA A 126 2.68 2.16 -11.50
CA ALA A 126 1.98 0.89 -11.32
C ALA A 126 2.94 -0.28 -11.59
N PRO A 127 3.60 -0.85 -10.56
CA PRO A 127 4.50 -1.99 -10.71
C PRO A 127 3.73 -3.32 -10.77
N ASP A 128 4.35 -4.33 -11.39
CA ASP A 128 3.94 -5.72 -11.21
C ASP A 128 4.36 -6.24 -9.82
N TYR A 129 3.47 -6.99 -9.21
CA TYR A 129 3.78 -7.77 -8.00
C TYR A 129 4.50 -9.06 -8.39
N PRO A 130 5.47 -9.56 -7.59
CA PRO A 130 6.12 -10.85 -7.82
C PRO A 130 5.11 -11.96 -8.14
N SER A 131 5.33 -12.69 -9.22
CA SER A 131 4.48 -13.74 -9.78
C SER A 131 3.22 -13.28 -10.54
N PHE A 132 3.11 -12.01 -10.89
CA PHE A 132 2.06 -11.49 -11.77
C PHE A 132 2.62 -10.61 -12.90
N GLY A 133 1.82 -10.41 -13.94
CA GLY A 133 2.22 -9.61 -15.10
C GLY A 133 3.46 -10.18 -15.78
N GLU A 134 4.45 -9.33 -16.02
CA GLU A 134 5.74 -9.75 -16.60
C GLU A 134 6.66 -10.47 -15.59
N LEU A 135 6.27 -10.54 -14.29
CA LEU A 135 6.98 -11.28 -13.25
C LEU A 135 6.33 -12.65 -12.95
N THR A 136 5.57 -13.22 -13.88
CA THR A 136 4.80 -14.47 -13.69
C THR A 136 5.66 -15.62 -13.16
N ASP A 137 6.88 -15.80 -13.69
CA ASP A 137 7.79 -16.90 -13.32
C ASP A 137 8.75 -16.50 -12.18
N TYR A 138 8.29 -15.70 -11.21
CA TYR A 138 9.13 -15.18 -10.14
C TYR A 138 9.72 -16.30 -9.27
N PRO A 139 11.05 -16.35 -9.09
CA PRO A 139 11.73 -17.47 -8.44
C PRO A 139 11.82 -17.29 -6.91
N PHE A 140 10.72 -17.40 -6.18
CA PHE A 140 10.67 -17.22 -4.73
C PHE A 140 11.71 -18.04 -3.94
N HIS A 141 12.12 -19.20 -4.45
CA HIS A 141 13.10 -20.05 -3.78
C HIS A 141 14.55 -19.53 -3.87
N THR A 142 14.80 -18.58 -4.76
CA THR A 142 16.12 -17.94 -4.93
C THR A 142 16.09 -16.48 -4.51
N ASP A 143 14.97 -16.04 -3.93
CA ASP A 143 14.75 -14.67 -3.49
C ASP A 143 15.74 -14.32 -2.36
N ALA A 144 16.22 -13.11 -2.39
CA ALA A 144 17.02 -12.51 -1.31
C ALA A 144 16.18 -12.25 -0.05
N TYR A 145 14.86 -12.31 -0.17
CA TYR A 145 13.91 -12.02 0.90
C TYR A 145 13.16 -13.29 1.34
N LEU A 146 12.78 -13.31 2.60
CA LEU A 146 12.13 -14.46 3.22
C LEU A 146 10.72 -14.77 2.69
N SER A 147 10.06 -13.77 2.11
CA SER A 147 8.68 -13.88 1.65
C SER A 147 8.40 -13.00 0.45
N GLY A 148 7.46 -13.41 -0.39
CA GLY A 148 6.99 -12.58 -1.50
C GLY A 148 6.39 -11.25 -1.02
N THR A 149 5.81 -11.21 0.19
CA THR A 149 5.33 -9.95 0.79
C THR A 149 6.48 -9.00 1.08
N MET A 150 7.59 -9.47 1.69
CA MET A 150 8.76 -8.59 1.92
C MET A 150 9.40 -8.15 0.61
N THR A 151 9.52 -9.05 -0.36
CA THR A 151 9.97 -8.69 -1.72
C THR A 151 9.12 -7.56 -2.30
N ALA A 152 7.79 -7.66 -2.22
CA ALA A 152 6.90 -6.62 -2.72
C ALA A 152 7.06 -5.31 -1.97
N ILE A 153 7.20 -5.33 -0.64
CA ILE A 153 7.47 -4.12 0.16
C ILE A 153 8.74 -3.42 -0.34
N VAL A 154 9.82 -4.18 -0.56
CA VAL A 154 11.07 -3.61 -1.09
C VAL A 154 10.88 -3.05 -2.49
N ASN A 155 10.23 -3.79 -3.39
CA ASN A 155 9.94 -3.35 -4.75
C ASN A 155 9.15 -2.05 -4.77
N HIS A 156 8.13 -1.95 -3.91
CA HIS A 156 7.29 -0.76 -3.80
C HIS A 156 8.05 0.43 -3.21
N ARG A 157 8.91 0.22 -2.20
CA ARG A 157 9.80 1.27 -1.66
C ARG A 157 10.78 1.78 -2.71
N ARG A 158 11.34 0.88 -3.54
CA ARG A 158 12.18 1.27 -4.70
C ARG A 158 11.37 2.06 -5.74
N GLY A 159 10.10 1.72 -5.92
CA GLY A 159 9.16 2.53 -6.70
C GLY A 159 8.97 3.94 -6.12
N VAL A 160 8.91 4.08 -4.81
CA VAL A 160 8.88 5.41 -4.14
C VAL A 160 10.20 6.16 -4.38
N ASP A 161 11.37 5.49 -4.30
CA ASP A 161 12.66 6.09 -4.63
C ASP A 161 12.65 6.65 -6.07
N LEU A 162 12.11 5.89 -7.02
CA LEU A 162 11.96 6.32 -8.42
C LEU A 162 11.09 7.58 -8.53
N LEU A 163 9.96 7.61 -7.83
CA LEU A 163 9.04 8.75 -7.89
C LEU A 163 9.68 10.02 -7.32
N ILE A 164 10.32 9.94 -6.15
CA ILE A 164 10.94 11.12 -5.51
C ILE A 164 12.22 11.61 -6.24
N ALA A 165 12.88 10.74 -7.00
CA ALA A 165 14.05 11.11 -7.80
C ALA A 165 13.69 11.91 -9.06
N ARG A 166 12.41 12.05 -9.40
CA ARG A 166 11.95 12.79 -10.57
C ARG A 166 11.90 14.30 -10.29
N ASP A 167 12.35 15.09 -11.24
CA ASP A 167 12.34 16.55 -11.11
C ASP A 167 10.92 17.14 -11.12
N ASP A 168 9.94 16.45 -11.74
CA ASP A 168 8.55 16.87 -11.85
C ASP A 168 7.66 16.40 -10.69
N VAL A 169 8.21 15.66 -9.71
CA VAL A 169 7.50 15.16 -8.52
C VAL A 169 7.92 15.92 -7.26
N ASP A 170 6.94 16.23 -6.41
CA ASP A 170 7.17 16.75 -5.07
C ASP A 170 7.38 15.57 -4.09
N PRO A 171 8.57 15.40 -3.51
CA PRO A 171 8.86 14.29 -2.62
C PRO A 171 8.01 14.28 -1.34
N GLU A 172 7.43 15.42 -0.96
CA GLU A 172 6.52 15.52 0.20
C GLU A 172 5.05 15.19 -0.15
N ARG A 173 4.75 14.86 -1.41
CA ARG A 173 3.40 14.61 -1.89
C ARG A 173 3.26 13.24 -2.57
N ILE A 174 3.66 12.18 -1.83
CA ILE A 174 3.60 10.79 -2.28
C ILE A 174 2.45 10.06 -1.57
N ALA A 175 1.66 9.29 -2.32
CA ALA A 175 0.64 8.41 -1.79
C ALA A 175 0.73 7.00 -2.38
N VAL A 176 -0.03 6.07 -1.80
CA VAL A 176 -0.23 4.73 -2.33
C VAL A 176 -1.71 4.37 -2.32
N ILE A 177 -2.16 3.67 -3.36
CA ILE A 177 -3.52 3.15 -3.50
C ILE A 177 -3.49 1.73 -4.05
N GLY A 178 -4.41 0.89 -3.58
CA GLY A 178 -4.57 -0.45 -4.13
C GLY A 178 -5.88 -1.10 -3.73
N HIS A 179 -6.21 -2.16 -4.47
CA HIS A 179 -7.38 -2.98 -4.23
C HIS A 179 -6.97 -4.44 -4.00
N SER A 180 -7.62 -5.14 -3.06
CA SER A 180 -7.37 -6.55 -2.76
C SER A 180 -5.89 -6.81 -2.41
N LEU A 181 -5.15 -7.61 -3.18
CA LEU A 181 -3.68 -7.75 -3.07
C LEU A 181 -2.99 -6.38 -2.99
N GLY A 182 -3.34 -5.45 -3.88
CA GLY A 182 -2.83 -4.08 -3.85
C GLY A 182 -3.25 -3.32 -2.59
N GLY A 183 -4.42 -3.62 -2.03
CA GLY A 183 -4.95 -2.99 -0.83
C GLY A 183 -4.08 -3.27 0.41
N HIS A 184 -3.80 -4.55 0.73
CA HIS A 184 -2.91 -4.86 1.86
C HIS A 184 -1.45 -4.48 1.59
N ASN A 185 -0.99 -4.55 0.33
CA ASN A 185 0.35 -4.07 -0.01
C ASN A 185 0.48 -2.55 0.16
N SER A 186 -0.59 -1.78 -0.10
CA SER A 186 -0.63 -0.35 0.20
C SER A 186 -0.43 -0.08 1.70
N MET A 187 -1.08 -0.86 2.56
CA MET A 187 -0.89 -0.76 4.00
C MET A 187 0.54 -1.13 4.40
N PHE A 188 1.06 -2.25 3.90
CA PHE A 188 2.40 -2.73 4.25
C PHE A 188 3.49 -1.75 3.81
N VAL A 189 3.51 -1.31 2.56
CA VAL A 189 4.50 -0.32 2.14
C VAL A 189 4.31 1.00 2.87
N GLY A 190 3.06 1.40 3.13
CA GLY A 190 2.74 2.61 3.88
C GLY A 190 3.31 2.61 5.30
N VAL A 191 3.30 1.46 5.98
CA VAL A 191 3.87 1.32 7.34
C VAL A 191 5.40 1.37 7.32
N PHE A 192 6.04 0.73 6.32
CA PHE A 192 7.49 0.65 6.22
C PHE A 192 8.15 1.83 5.47
N ASP A 193 7.36 2.73 4.86
CA ASP A 193 7.89 3.90 4.15
C ASP A 193 7.16 5.19 4.58
N GLU A 194 7.78 5.96 5.44
CA GLU A 194 7.21 7.19 6.02
C GLU A 194 7.16 8.37 5.03
N ARG A 195 7.77 8.24 3.86
CA ARG A 195 7.67 9.22 2.77
C ARG A 195 6.27 9.22 2.14
N ILE A 196 5.53 8.11 2.28
CA ILE A 196 4.14 7.99 1.86
C ILE A 196 3.24 8.73 2.86
N LYS A 197 2.56 9.78 2.40
CA LYS A 197 1.72 10.67 3.23
C LYS A 197 0.28 10.20 3.36
N ALA A 198 -0.21 9.47 2.34
CA ALA A 198 -1.57 8.92 2.33
C ALA A 198 -1.58 7.48 1.81
N VAL A 199 -2.35 6.63 2.46
CA VAL A 199 -2.55 5.22 2.11
C VAL A 199 -4.04 4.99 1.83
N VAL A 200 -4.36 4.41 0.66
CA VAL A 200 -5.71 3.99 0.30
C VAL A 200 -5.73 2.48 0.12
N SER A 201 -6.54 1.78 0.91
CA SER A 201 -6.73 0.33 0.86
C SER A 201 -8.19 0.01 0.57
N SER A 202 -8.45 -0.59 -0.59
CA SER A 202 -9.77 -1.11 -0.93
C SER A 202 -9.78 -2.63 -0.83
N CYS A 203 -10.70 -3.21 -0.06
CA CYS A 203 -10.84 -4.66 0.11
C CYS A 203 -9.50 -5.33 0.44
N GLY A 204 -8.68 -4.72 1.31
CA GLY A 204 -7.30 -5.13 1.50
C GLY A 204 -7.04 -5.83 2.84
N TRP A 205 -8.00 -5.82 3.78
CA TRP A 205 -7.75 -6.32 5.12
C TRP A 205 -9.02 -6.63 5.92
N ASP A 206 -8.87 -7.54 6.83
CA ASP A 206 -9.67 -7.80 8.02
C ASP A 206 -8.75 -8.43 9.09
N PRO A 207 -9.15 -8.52 10.36
CA PRO A 207 -8.39 -9.27 11.36
C PRO A 207 -8.25 -10.73 10.96
N PHE A 208 -7.13 -11.35 11.25
CA PHE A 208 -6.85 -12.74 10.88
C PHE A 208 -7.91 -13.74 11.37
N HIS A 209 -8.55 -13.50 12.52
CA HIS A 209 -9.65 -14.31 13.00
C HIS A 209 -10.92 -14.25 12.13
N TYR A 210 -11.11 -13.16 11.39
CA TYR A 210 -12.23 -12.97 10.48
C TYR A 210 -11.96 -13.51 9.08
N TYR A 211 -10.68 -13.49 8.64
CA TYR A 211 -10.29 -13.96 7.32
C TYR A 211 -10.70 -15.42 7.10
N TYR A 212 -11.72 -15.65 6.28
CA TYR A 212 -12.34 -16.97 6.05
C TYR A 212 -12.61 -17.75 7.36
N GLY A 213 -13.00 -17.06 8.43
CA GLY A 213 -13.23 -17.67 9.75
C GLY A 213 -11.96 -18.19 10.40
N GLY A 214 -10.85 -17.48 10.23
CA GLY A 214 -9.54 -17.80 10.80
C GLY A 214 -8.70 -18.79 9.98
N LYS A 215 -9.04 -19.04 8.72
CA LYS A 215 -8.32 -19.98 7.84
C LYS A 215 -7.18 -19.27 7.09
N LEU A 216 -5.99 -19.21 7.65
CA LEU A 216 -4.87 -18.46 7.13
C LEU A 216 -4.09 -19.10 5.97
N ALA A 217 -4.54 -20.23 5.42
CA ALA A 217 -3.86 -20.90 4.30
C ALA A 217 -3.67 -19.99 3.07
N GLY A 218 -4.61 -19.06 2.83
CA GLY A 218 -4.51 -18.09 1.76
C GLY A 218 -3.31 -17.13 1.89
N TRP A 219 -2.87 -16.86 3.11
CA TRP A 219 -1.72 -15.99 3.42
C TRP A 219 -0.37 -16.73 3.47
N ALA A 220 -0.36 -18.08 3.49
CA ALA A 220 0.78 -18.90 3.88
C ALA A 220 1.65 -19.41 2.73
N SER A 221 1.38 -18.99 1.49
CA SER A 221 2.20 -19.36 0.34
C SER A 221 3.50 -18.53 0.27
N ASP A 222 4.48 -18.98 -0.52
CA ASP A 222 5.73 -18.26 -0.76
C ASP A 222 5.51 -16.87 -1.39
N ARG A 223 4.42 -16.73 -2.15
CA ARG A 223 3.95 -15.44 -2.69
C ARG A 223 3.62 -14.42 -1.60
N TYR A 224 3.21 -14.90 -0.43
CA TYR A 224 2.81 -14.03 0.70
C TYR A 224 3.75 -14.21 1.89
N MET A 225 3.33 -14.93 2.93
CA MET A 225 4.03 -15.04 4.21
C MET A 225 4.19 -16.51 4.61
N PRO A 226 5.18 -17.26 4.07
CA PRO A 226 5.33 -18.70 4.32
C PRO A 226 5.49 -19.06 5.81
N ARG A 227 6.03 -18.17 6.63
CA ARG A 227 6.15 -18.39 8.08
C ARG A 227 4.81 -18.57 8.81
N ILE A 228 3.70 -18.13 8.24
CA ILE A 228 2.37 -18.44 8.79
C ILE A 228 2.16 -19.95 8.82
N ARG A 229 2.60 -20.66 7.77
CA ARG A 229 2.59 -22.12 7.72
C ARG A 229 3.67 -22.74 8.61
N GLU A 230 4.88 -22.22 8.53
CA GLU A 230 6.09 -22.83 9.08
C GLU A 230 6.23 -22.63 10.58
N MET A 231 5.80 -21.49 11.10
CA MET A 231 6.04 -21.07 12.48
C MET A 231 4.75 -20.86 13.29
N HIS A 232 3.63 -20.54 12.62
CA HIS A 232 2.39 -20.18 13.29
C HIS A 232 1.25 -21.20 13.07
N GLY A 233 1.51 -22.32 12.33
CA GLY A 233 0.55 -23.40 12.15
C GLY A 233 -0.79 -23.00 11.53
N HIS A 234 -0.84 -21.89 10.80
CA HIS A 234 -2.05 -21.24 10.28
C HIS A 234 -3.03 -20.80 11.39
N ASP A 235 -2.59 -20.67 12.63
CA ASP A 235 -3.42 -20.29 13.75
C ASP A 235 -3.39 -18.75 13.94
N PRO A 236 -4.54 -18.05 13.77
CA PRO A 236 -4.63 -16.62 14.02
C PRO A 236 -4.17 -16.20 15.42
N GLY A 237 -4.40 -17.05 16.42
CA GLY A 237 -4.02 -16.81 17.81
C GLY A 237 -2.51 -16.85 18.06
N GLN A 238 -1.73 -17.40 17.12
CA GLN A 238 -0.27 -17.49 17.19
C GLN A 238 0.42 -16.38 16.37
N MET A 239 -0.32 -15.57 15.65
CA MET A 239 0.27 -14.52 14.82
C MET A 239 0.94 -13.44 15.66
N ALA A 240 2.13 -13.01 15.22
CA ALA A 240 2.91 -11.98 15.93
C ALA A 240 2.37 -10.56 15.71
N PHE A 241 1.53 -10.35 14.71
CA PHE A 241 0.85 -9.09 14.42
C PHE A 241 -0.52 -9.37 13.80
N ASP A 242 -1.39 -8.35 13.75
CA ASP A 242 -2.66 -8.43 13.03
C ASP A 242 -2.94 -7.12 12.24
N PHE A 243 -3.82 -7.18 11.27
CA PHE A 243 -4.14 -6.06 10.38
C PHE A 243 -4.63 -4.78 11.08
N PRO A 244 -5.42 -4.83 12.18
CA PRO A 244 -5.76 -3.62 12.92
C PRO A 244 -4.53 -2.88 13.46
N GLU A 245 -3.47 -3.61 13.84
CA GLU A 245 -2.20 -3.04 14.26
C GLU A 245 -1.46 -2.38 13.11
N VAL A 246 -1.51 -2.99 11.90
CA VAL A 246 -0.95 -2.40 10.68
C VAL A 246 -1.68 -1.10 10.33
N ALA A 247 -3.03 -1.09 10.39
CA ALA A 247 -3.83 0.11 10.14
C ALA A 247 -3.49 1.22 11.15
N ALA A 248 -3.35 0.88 12.43
CA ALA A 248 -2.95 1.82 13.47
C ALA A 248 -1.50 2.33 13.29
N ALA A 249 -0.58 1.47 12.81
CA ALA A 249 0.83 1.84 12.59
C ALA A 249 1.05 2.84 11.44
N ILE A 250 0.04 3.09 10.59
CA ILE A 250 0.05 4.17 9.59
C ILE A 250 -0.09 5.54 10.27
N ALA A 251 -0.80 5.62 11.41
CA ALA A 251 -1.02 6.88 12.13
C ALA A 251 0.31 7.60 12.48
N PRO A 252 0.36 8.95 12.45
CA PRO A 252 -0.75 9.90 12.22
C PRO A 252 -1.02 10.20 10.74
N ARG A 253 -0.33 9.52 9.80
CA ARG A 253 -0.49 9.74 8.36
C ARG A 253 -1.88 9.29 7.91
N ALA A 254 -2.30 9.81 6.76
CA ALA A 254 -3.65 9.62 6.28
C ALA A 254 -3.92 8.18 5.80
N PHE A 255 -5.01 7.57 6.25
CA PHE A 255 -5.45 6.25 5.86
C PHE A 255 -6.93 6.23 5.49
N PHE A 256 -7.21 5.80 4.27
CA PHE A 256 -8.56 5.57 3.76
C PHE A 256 -8.77 4.08 3.48
N SER A 257 -9.83 3.49 4.03
CA SER A 257 -10.21 2.09 3.81
C SER A 257 -11.60 1.98 3.20
N CYS A 258 -11.74 1.14 2.18
CA CYS A 258 -13.01 0.68 1.64
C CYS A 258 -13.18 -0.80 2.01
N SER A 259 -14.19 -1.12 2.84
CA SER A 259 -14.48 -2.47 3.36
C SER A 259 -15.95 -2.81 3.09
N PRO A 260 -16.28 -3.33 1.88
CA PRO A 260 -17.65 -3.55 1.44
C PRO A 260 -18.42 -4.57 2.30
N LEU A 261 -19.73 -4.35 2.44
CA LEU A 261 -20.61 -5.16 3.29
C LEU A 261 -20.78 -6.61 2.80
N ARG A 262 -20.58 -6.88 1.50
CA ARG A 262 -20.72 -8.21 0.90
C ARG A 262 -19.39 -8.75 0.36
N ASP A 263 -18.26 -8.24 0.85
CA ASP A 263 -16.95 -8.77 0.48
C ASP A 263 -16.83 -10.22 0.95
N SER A 264 -16.58 -11.13 0.01
CA SER A 264 -16.43 -12.56 0.30
C SER A 264 -15.01 -12.96 0.74
N ASN A 265 -14.03 -12.03 0.61
CA ASN A 265 -12.64 -12.29 0.97
C ASN A 265 -12.26 -11.67 2.32
N PHE A 266 -12.73 -10.43 2.55
CA PHE A 266 -12.41 -9.67 3.76
C PHE A 266 -13.69 -9.27 4.48
N ASP A 267 -13.87 -9.79 5.67
CA ASP A 267 -15.11 -9.59 6.43
C ASP A 267 -15.15 -8.20 7.06
N TYR A 268 -16.01 -7.34 6.54
CA TYR A 268 -16.20 -5.98 7.08
C TYR A 268 -16.55 -5.95 8.57
N ARG A 269 -17.16 -7.04 9.12
CA ARG A 269 -17.52 -7.11 10.54
C ARG A 269 -16.30 -7.05 11.43
N GLY A 270 -15.21 -7.74 11.03
CA GLY A 270 -13.94 -7.67 11.72
C GLY A 270 -13.31 -6.28 11.65
N VAL A 271 -13.35 -5.63 10.47
CA VAL A 271 -12.88 -4.24 10.31
C VAL A 271 -13.67 -3.30 11.21
N LYS A 272 -15.00 -3.43 11.23
CA LYS A 272 -15.89 -2.59 12.03
C LYS A 272 -15.71 -2.80 13.54
N GLU A 273 -15.43 -4.01 13.97
CA GLU A 273 -15.12 -4.33 15.37
C GLU A 273 -13.83 -3.66 15.84
N CYS A 274 -12.80 -3.65 14.98
CA CYS A 274 -11.50 -3.08 15.31
C CYS A 274 -11.39 -1.57 15.07
N GLU A 275 -12.27 -0.97 14.28
CA GLU A 275 -12.25 0.45 13.94
C GLU A 275 -12.11 1.38 15.16
N PRO A 276 -12.85 1.19 16.28
CA PRO A 276 -12.72 2.05 17.45
C PRO A 276 -11.31 2.08 18.04
N ASN A 277 -10.61 0.94 18.04
CA ASN A 277 -9.26 0.83 18.59
C ASN A 277 -8.24 1.55 17.69
N VAL A 278 -8.34 1.38 16.37
CA VAL A 278 -7.50 2.10 15.42
C VAL A 278 -7.75 3.61 15.53
N ARG A 279 -9.02 4.03 15.58
CA ARG A 279 -9.42 5.43 15.73
C ARG A 279 -8.90 6.05 17.01
N GLN A 280 -8.83 5.28 18.11
CA GLN A 280 -8.26 5.74 19.37
C GLN A 280 -6.79 6.14 19.23
N VAL A 281 -6.01 5.39 18.44
CA VAL A 281 -4.60 5.72 18.14
C VAL A 281 -4.52 7.04 17.36
N TYR A 282 -5.33 7.19 16.31
CA TYR A 282 -5.37 8.43 15.54
C TYR A 282 -5.77 9.63 16.40
N ARG A 283 -6.74 9.45 17.30
CA ARG A 283 -7.14 10.48 18.28
C ARG A 283 -6.02 10.82 19.26
N LEU A 284 -5.31 9.80 19.78
CA LEU A 284 -4.15 9.99 20.66
C LEU A 284 -3.06 10.84 20.02
N LEU A 285 -2.90 10.71 18.71
CA LEU A 285 -1.91 11.44 17.92
C LEU A 285 -2.44 12.77 17.34
N GLY A 286 -3.69 13.16 17.66
CA GLY A 286 -4.30 14.41 17.18
C GLY A 286 -4.59 14.43 15.68
N ALA A 287 -4.85 13.28 15.07
CA ALA A 287 -5.01 13.11 13.62
C ALA A 287 -6.26 12.27 13.25
N GLU A 288 -7.33 12.36 14.06
CA GLU A 288 -8.52 11.51 13.87
C GLU A 288 -9.17 11.69 12.48
N GLU A 289 -9.11 12.88 11.93
CA GLU A 289 -9.63 13.20 10.57
C GLU A 289 -8.84 12.52 9.44
N ASN A 290 -7.63 12.03 9.72
CA ASN A 290 -6.80 11.29 8.78
C ASN A 290 -7.20 9.82 8.66
N PHE A 291 -8.12 9.32 9.49
CA PHE A 291 -8.59 7.95 9.47
C PHE A 291 -10.03 7.87 8.97
N VAL A 292 -10.19 7.35 7.75
CA VAL A 292 -11.48 7.25 7.06
C VAL A 292 -11.74 5.80 6.67
N ILE A 293 -12.92 5.27 7.02
CA ILE A 293 -13.40 3.98 6.54
C ILE A 293 -14.76 4.16 5.87
N ARG A 294 -14.99 3.41 4.79
CA ARG A 294 -16.26 3.30 4.07
C ARG A 294 -16.71 1.85 3.98
N TYR A 295 -18.00 1.63 4.17
CA TYR A 295 -18.66 0.33 4.14
C TYR A 295 -19.76 0.34 3.06
N PRO A 296 -19.39 0.36 1.75
CA PRO A 296 -20.40 0.38 0.69
C PRO A 296 -21.15 -0.94 0.60
N ASP A 297 -22.40 -0.88 0.12
CA ASP A 297 -23.21 -2.06 -0.17
C ASP A 297 -22.81 -2.65 -1.52
N SER A 298 -21.65 -3.27 -1.56
CA SER A 298 -21.07 -3.93 -2.74
C SER A 298 -20.36 -5.22 -2.35
N ASP A 299 -20.04 -6.04 -3.35
CA ASP A 299 -19.20 -7.22 -3.22
C ASP A 299 -17.72 -6.81 -3.11
N HIS A 300 -16.78 -7.75 -3.35
CA HIS A 300 -15.33 -7.47 -3.39
C HIS A 300 -14.97 -6.49 -4.53
N ASP A 301 -15.31 -5.21 -4.34
CA ASP A 301 -15.21 -4.17 -5.34
C ASP A 301 -14.70 -2.84 -4.75
N PHE A 302 -14.33 -1.92 -5.63
CA PHE A 302 -14.02 -0.53 -5.30
C PHE A 302 -15.01 0.39 -6.05
N PRO A 303 -16.22 0.56 -5.52
CA PRO A 303 -17.29 1.28 -6.22
C PRO A 303 -16.87 2.69 -6.65
N PRO A 304 -17.37 3.19 -7.79
CA PRO A 304 -16.96 4.48 -8.34
C PRO A 304 -17.11 5.64 -7.37
N GLU A 305 -18.21 5.68 -6.60
CA GLU A 305 -18.48 6.73 -5.62
C GLU A 305 -17.48 6.73 -4.47
N VAL A 306 -17.10 5.55 -3.96
CA VAL A 306 -16.10 5.43 -2.88
C VAL A 306 -14.69 5.71 -3.43
N ARG A 307 -14.44 5.31 -4.67
CA ARG A 307 -13.18 5.59 -5.34
C ARG A 307 -12.99 7.09 -5.58
N GLN A 308 -14.06 7.79 -5.96
CA GLN A 308 -14.05 9.26 -6.08
C GLN A 308 -13.77 9.94 -4.73
N GLU A 309 -14.40 9.49 -3.62
CA GLU A 309 -14.10 9.98 -2.29
C GLU A 309 -12.62 9.74 -1.90
N ALA A 310 -12.06 8.58 -2.28
CA ALA A 310 -10.66 8.28 -2.03
C ALA A 310 -9.74 9.24 -2.81
N TYR A 311 -10.09 9.63 -4.04
CA TYR A 311 -9.32 10.63 -4.80
C TYR A 311 -9.41 12.02 -4.18
N GLU A 312 -10.58 12.44 -3.73
CA GLU A 312 -10.76 13.71 -3.01
C GLU A 312 -9.99 13.72 -1.68
N PHE A 313 -9.94 12.57 -1.00
CA PHE A 313 -9.10 12.39 0.17
C PHE A 313 -7.61 12.58 -0.16
N LEU A 314 -7.12 11.96 -1.25
CA LEU A 314 -5.75 12.15 -1.73
C LEU A 314 -5.48 13.60 -2.12
N ASP A 315 -6.37 14.24 -2.89
CA ASP A 315 -6.26 15.65 -3.27
C ASP A 315 -6.09 16.54 -2.04
N ARG A 316 -6.93 16.34 -1.01
CA ARG A 316 -6.87 17.11 0.23
C ARG A 316 -5.55 16.93 0.98
N VAL A 317 -5.10 15.68 1.15
CA VAL A 317 -3.89 15.37 1.91
C VAL A 317 -2.65 15.85 1.18
N LEU A 318 -2.59 15.67 -0.13
CA LEU A 318 -1.41 15.97 -0.94
C LEU A 318 -1.37 17.42 -1.46
N ALA A 319 -2.47 18.18 -1.37
CA ALA A 319 -2.45 19.62 -1.70
C ALA A 319 -1.51 20.42 -0.77
N GLY A 320 -1.05 19.81 0.31
CA GLY A 320 -0.34 20.45 1.39
C GLY A 320 -1.31 21.26 2.27
N SER A 321 -1.31 21.04 3.55
CA SER A 321 -1.90 21.99 4.48
C SER A 321 -1.20 23.32 4.25
N LYS A 322 -1.90 24.33 3.71
CA LYS A 322 -1.49 25.71 3.95
C LYS A 322 -1.41 25.82 5.47
N ALA A 323 -0.21 25.96 6.01
CA ALA A 323 -0.03 26.24 7.43
C ALA A 323 -1.04 27.32 7.82
N PRO A 324 -1.80 27.16 8.91
CA PRO A 324 -2.68 28.21 9.36
C PRO A 324 -1.82 29.45 9.48
N ALA A 325 -2.21 30.54 8.78
CA ALA A 325 -1.53 31.81 8.86
C ALA A 325 -1.42 32.15 10.35
N ALA A 326 -0.19 32.25 10.86
CA ALA A 326 0.06 32.68 12.22
C ALA A 326 -0.71 33.98 12.42
N GLY A 327 -1.78 33.91 13.20
CA GLY A 327 -2.57 35.07 13.54
C GLY A 327 -1.65 36.11 14.19
N LYS A 328 -1.69 37.32 13.66
CA LYS A 328 -1.08 38.51 14.24
C LYS A 328 -1.74 38.85 15.57
#